data_b43fcb379ec59ce48b02750db263eea4
#
_entry.id   b43fcb379ec59ce48b02750db263eea4
#
_cell.length_a   1.000
_cell.length_b   1.000
_cell.length_c   1.000
_cell.angle_alpha   90.00
_cell.angle_beta   90.00
_cell.angle_gamma   90.00
#
_symmetry.space_group_name_H-M   'P 1'
#
loop_
_entity.id
_entity.type
_entity.pdbx_description
1 polymer ?
#
loop_
_entity_poly.entity_id
_entity_poly.type
_entity_poly.pdbx_seq_one_letter_code
_entity_poly.pdbx_strand_id
1 'polypeptide(L)'
;QAVETHPVTGEQVWFNQAHLFHISAREAEEREVLEEIYGIENVPRNTFFADGSTISDEIFAEVRAVLDAETVAFPWEEGDVLMLDNMLVAHARSPFKGPRKVIVAMAEPHGNLGRF
;
A
#
# COMPACT_ATOMS: atom_id res chain seq x y z
N GLN A 1 -8.69 0.38 -9.79
CA GLN A 1 -8.63 1.84 -9.91
C GLN A 1 -7.61 2.35 -8.88
N ALA A 2 -6.68 3.23 -9.32
CA ALA A 2 -5.59 3.69 -8.45
C ALA A 2 -6.01 4.84 -7.53
N VAL A 3 -7.01 5.61 -7.98
CA VAL A 3 -7.51 6.81 -7.32
C VAL A 3 -9.01 6.67 -7.13
N GLU A 4 -9.49 7.02 -5.95
CA GLU A 4 -10.91 7.08 -5.60
C GLU A 4 -11.30 8.50 -5.19
N THR A 5 -12.58 8.81 -5.26
CA THR A 5 -13.11 10.07 -4.72
C THR A 5 -13.66 9.83 -3.33
N HIS A 6 -13.14 10.56 -2.36
CA HIS A 6 -13.60 10.45 -0.97
C HIS A 6 -15.06 10.91 -0.85
N PRO A 7 -15.97 10.10 -0.29
CA PRO A 7 -17.42 10.34 -0.37
C PRO A 7 -17.89 11.57 0.42
N VAL A 8 -17.12 12.02 1.40
CA VAL A 8 -17.48 13.14 2.25
C VAL A 8 -16.77 14.43 1.83
N THR A 9 -15.45 14.37 1.58
CA THR A 9 -14.65 15.55 1.26
C THR A 9 -14.66 15.89 -0.23
N GLY A 10 -14.92 14.91 -1.10
CA GLY A 10 -14.86 15.06 -2.55
C GLY A 10 -13.44 15.06 -3.12
N GLU A 11 -12.44 14.88 -2.29
CA GLU A 11 -11.03 14.84 -2.70
C GLU A 11 -10.71 13.56 -3.45
N GLN A 12 -9.83 13.65 -4.44
CA GLN A 12 -9.23 12.47 -5.06
C GLN A 12 -8.09 11.97 -4.18
N VAL A 13 -8.17 10.69 -3.82
CA VAL A 13 -7.24 10.06 -2.89
C VAL A 13 -6.58 8.84 -3.53
N TRP A 14 -5.31 8.60 -3.23
CA TRP A 14 -4.62 7.38 -3.57
C TRP A 14 -5.16 6.24 -2.70
N PHE A 15 -5.97 5.37 -3.29
CA PHE A 15 -6.67 4.32 -2.55
C PHE A 15 -6.32 2.92 -3.07
N ASN A 16 -5.04 2.59 -3.00
CA ASN A 16 -4.52 1.27 -3.36
C ASN A 16 -3.14 1.04 -2.74
N GLN A 17 -2.61 -0.16 -2.95
CA GLN A 17 -1.30 -0.59 -2.47
C GLN A 17 -0.35 -1.01 -3.62
N ALA A 18 -0.56 -0.47 -4.82
CA ALA A 18 0.20 -0.85 -6.00
C ALA A 18 1.72 -0.72 -5.80
N HIS A 19 2.16 0.33 -5.10
CA HIS A 19 3.56 0.57 -4.77
C HIS A 19 4.22 -0.53 -3.91
N LEU A 20 3.42 -1.32 -3.16
CA LEU A 20 3.92 -2.45 -2.36
C LEU A 20 3.97 -3.75 -3.17
N PHE A 21 3.15 -3.86 -4.21
CA PHE A 21 3.06 -5.08 -5.02
C PHE A 21 3.88 -5.02 -6.30
N HIS A 22 4.32 -3.84 -6.72
CA HIS A 22 5.19 -3.70 -7.89
C HIS A 22 6.55 -4.35 -7.64
N ILE A 23 7.14 -4.91 -8.70
CA ILE A 23 8.43 -5.62 -8.62
C ILE A 23 9.56 -4.75 -8.04
N SER A 24 9.51 -3.43 -8.25
CA SER A 24 10.49 -2.49 -7.68
C SER A 24 10.43 -2.31 -6.16
N ALA A 25 9.45 -2.92 -5.49
CA ALA A 25 9.40 -2.98 -4.02
C ALA A 25 10.21 -4.15 -3.44
N ARG A 26 10.76 -5.02 -4.31
CA ARG A 26 11.59 -6.16 -3.92
C ARG A 26 13.05 -5.76 -3.82
N GLU A 27 13.80 -6.47 -2.98
CA GLU A 27 15.25 -6.38 -2.99
C GLU A 27 15.81 -6.82 -4.36
N ALA A 28 16.92 -6.19 -4.78
CA ALA A 28 17.47 -6.40 -6.12
C ALA A 28 17.74 -7.88 -6.44
N GLU A 29 18.31 -8.62 -5.48
CA GLU A 29 18.59 -10.06 -5.64
C GLU A 29 17.32 -10.90 -5.80
N GLU A 30 16.27 -10.60 -5.03
CA GLU A 30 14.97 -11.27 -5.15
C GLU A 30 14.33 -10.97 -6.49
N ARG A 31 14.42 -9.74 -6.95
CA ARG A 31 13.91 -9.29 -8.24
C ARG A 31 14.56 -10.05 -9.40
N GLU A 32 15.90 -10.11 -9.44
CA GLU A 32 16.64 -10.83 -10.48
C GLU A 32 16.23 -12.30 -10.58
N VAL A 33 16.10 -12.97 -9.45
CA VAL A 33 15.68 -14.38 -9.39
C VAL A 33 14.24 -14.56 -9.91
N LEU A 34 13.34 -13.66 -9.53
CA LEU A 34 11.94 -13.74 -9.98
C LEU A 34 11.82 -13.47 -11.49
N GLU A 35 12.56 -12.50 -12.01
CA GLU A 35 12.58 -12.16 -13.42
C GLU A 35 13.21 -13.30 -14.26
N GLU A 36 14.24 -13.96 -13.75
CA GLU A 36 14.85 -15.13 -14.41
C GLU A 36 13.89 -16.34 -14.49
N ILE A 37 13.16 -16.61 -13.41
CA ILE A 37 12.27 -17.78 -13.33
C ILE A 37 10.98 -17.57 -14.12
N TYR A 38 10.37 -16.39 -14.01
CA TYR A 38 9.01 -16.14 -14.51
C TYR A 38 8.96 -15.23 -15.74
N GLY A 39 10.02 -14.47 -16.01
CA GLY A 39 9.96 -13.32 -16.90
C GLY A 39 9.15 -12.19 -16.29
N ILE A 40 9.46 -10.94 -16.61
CA ILE A 40 8.89 -9.75 -15.96
C ILE A 40 7.36 -9.68 -16.04
N GLU A 41 6.77 -10.20 -17.12
CA GLU A 41 5.32 -10.18 -17.35
C GLU A 41 4.55 -11.18 -16.49
N ASN A 42 5.23 -12.21 -15.96
CA ASN A 42 4.61 -13.30 -15.21
C ASN A 42 5.06 -13.36 -13.75
N VAL A 43 5.80 -12.34 -13.29
CA VAL A 43 6.23 -12.29 -11.90
C VAL A 43 5.02 -12.30 -10.97
N PRO A 44 4.94 -13.23 -9.99
CA PRO A 44 3.87 -13.25 -9.01
C PRO A 44 3.80 -11.93 -8.23
N ARG A 45 2.62 -11.35 -8.12
CA ARG A 45 2.37 -10.08 -7.44
C ARG A 45 3.16 -8.92 -8.04
N ASN A 46 3.00 -8.69 -9.32
CA ASN A 46 3.40 -7.44 -9.95
C ASN A 46 2.19 -6.54 -10.23
N THR A 47 2.43 -5.29 -10.58
CA THR A 47 1.41 -4.29 -10.88
C THR A 47 1.65 -3.74 -12.27
N PHE A 48 0.57 -3.64 -13.05
CA PHE A 48 0.57 -3.16 -14.43
C PHE A 48 -0.48 -2.08 -14.62
N PHE A 49 -0.39 -1.33 -15.70
CA PHE A 49 -1.50 -0.50 -16.15
C PHE A 49 -2.69 -1.37 -16.59
N ALA A 50 -3.87 -0.76 -16.69
CA ALA A 50 -5.10 -1.47 -17.04
C ALA A 50 -5.07 -2.12 -18.44
N ASP A 51 -4.22 -1.63 -19.34
CA ASP A 51 -3.98 -2.19 -20.67
C ASP A 51 -2.92 -3.31 -20.69
N GLY A 52 -2.37 -3.67 -19.53
CA GLY A 52 -1.34 -4.67 -19.37
C GLY A 52 0.10 -4.16 -19.56
N SER A 53 0.28 -2.90 -19.90
CA SER A 53 1.63 -2.33 -20.02
C SER A 53 2.33 -2.18 -18.66
N THR A 54 3.65 -2.24 -18.67
CA THR A 54 4.48 -2.12 -17.45
C THR A 54 4.48 -0.70 -16.94
N ILE A 55 4.50 -0.56 -15.62
CA ILE A 55 4.71 0.71 -14.92
C ILE A 55 6.20 0.82 -14.61
N SER A 56 6.79 1.97 -14.85
CA SER A 56 8.23 2.14 -14.60
C SER A 56 8.55 2.21 -13.11
N ASP A 57 9.75 1.78 -12.75
CA ASP A 57 10.25 1.79 -11.38
C ASP A 57 10.28 3.20 -10.79
N GLU A 58 10.55 4.21 -11.62
CA GLU A 58 10.63 5.61 -11.22
C GLU A 58 9.30 6.14 -10.71
N ILE A 59 8.18 5.74 -11.32
CA ILE A 59 6.83 6.14 -10.87
C ILE A 59 6.60 5.65 -9.44
N PHE A 60 6.90 4.40 -9.15
CA PHE A 60 6.73 3.89 -7.79
C PHE A 60 7.80 4.36 -6.81
N ALA A 61 8.99 4.70 -7.29
CA ALA A 61 9.99 5.37 -6.47
C ALA A 61 9.50 6.74 -6.01
N GLU A 62 8.89 7.53 -6.91
CA GLU A 62 8.27 8.81 -6.57
C GLU A 62 7.11 8.64 -5.58
N VAL A 63 6.19 7.69 -5.83
CA VAL A 63 5.09 7.41 -4.89
C VAL A 63 5.61 7.07 -3.49
N ARG A 64 6.62 6.19 -3.39
CA ARG A 64 7.22 5.85 -2.09
C ARG A 64 7.89 7.04 -1.43
N ALA A 65 8.61 7.87 -2.20
CA ALA A 65 9.26 9.07 -1.68
C ALA A 65 8.25 10.08 -1.10
N VAL A 66 7.10 10.26 -1.75
CA VAL A 66 6.02 11.11 -1.23
C VAL A 66 5.43 10.52 0.04
N LEU A 67 5.14 9.22 0.08
CA LEU A 67 4.62 8.56 1.29
C LEU A 67 5.59 8.66 2.45
N ASP A 68 6.90 8.49 2.21
CA ASP A 68 7.94 8.63 3.22
C ASP A 68 8.03 10.07 3.74
N ALA A 69 7.95 11.06 2.85
CA ALA A 69 8.02 12.48 3.21
C ALA A 69 6.82 12.94 4.06
N GLU A 70 5.64 12.38 3.81
CA GLU A 70 4.40 12.69 4.54
C GLU A 70 4.21 11.81 5.79
N THR A 71 5.13 10.88 6.06
CA THR A 71 5.01 9.94 7.18
C THR A 71 5.18 10.67 8.52
N VAL A 72 4.18 10.54 9.39
CA VAL A 72 4.22 10.97 10.79
C VAL A 72 4.38 9.74 11.68
N ALA A 73 5.56 9.59 12.27
CA ALA A 73 5.83 8.49 13.19
C ALA A 73 5.68 8.95 14.65
N PHE A 74 5.05 8.13 15.46
CA PHE A 74 4.89 8.35 16.90
C PHE A 74 5.00 7.03 17.67
N PRO A 75 5.47 7.06 18.93
CA PRO A 75 5.51 5.88 19.78
C PRO A 75 4.10 5.52 20.24
N TRP A 76 3.82 4.20 20.32
CA TRP A 76 2.60 3.68 20.93
C TRP A 76 2.81 3.37 22.40
N GLU A 77 1.83 3.73 23.22
CA GLU A 77 1.75 3.35 24.61
C GLU A 77 0.59 2.36 24.86
N GLU A 78 0.64 1.62 25.96
CA GLU A 78 -0.44 0.71 26.33
C GLU A 78 -1.72 1.50 26.65
N GLY A 79 -2.79 1.16 25.95
CA GLY A 79 -4.08 1.84 26.07
C GLY A 79 -4.35 2.89 24.99
N ASP A 80 -3.39 3.19 24.14
CA ASP A 80 -3.61 4.09 23.01
C ASP A 80 -4.67 3.56 22.06
N VAL A 81 -5.47 4.48 21.55
CA VAL A 81 -6.47 4.23 20.50
C VAL A 81 -6.23 5.20 19.35
N LEU A 82 -6.01 4.66 18.18
CA LEU A 82 -5.88 5.45 16.95
C LEU A 82 -7.10 5.20 16.06
N MET A 83 -7.80 6.26 15.69
CA MET A 83 -8.88 6.23 14.72
C MET A 83 -8.43 6.94 13.45
N LEU A 84 -8.58 6.26 12.32
CA LEU A 84 -8.15 6.76 11.02
C LEU A 84 -9.29 6.70 10.02
N ASP A 85 -9.39 7.69 9.16
CA ASP A 85 -10.06 7.55 7.87
C ASP A 85 -9.11 6.88 6.89
N ASN A 86 -9.33 5.60 6.61
CA ASN A 86 -8.44 4.79 5.80
C ASN A 86 -8.48 5.13 4.29
N MET A 87 -9.39 6.02 3.87
CA MET A 87 -9.35 6.59 2.53
C MET A 87 -8.41 7.79 2.43
N LEU A 88 -8.30 8.58 3.50
CA LEU A 88 -7.49 9.80 3.52
C LEU A 88 -6.04 9.54 3.91
N VAL A 89 -5.76 8.49 4.69
CA VAL A 89 -4.43 8.20 5.20
C VAL A 89 -4.02 6.75 5.00
N ALA A 90 -2.79 6.54 4.55
CA ALA A 90 -2.13 5.24 4.64
C ALA A 90 -1.57 5.07 6.06
N HIS A 91 -1.52 3.83 6.54
CA HIS A 91 -0.94 3.54 7.84
C HIS A 91 -0.04 2.31 7.78
N ALA A 92 1.01 2.34 8.56
CA ALA A 92 1.95 1.26 8.69
C ALA A 92 2.44 1.15 10.14
N ARG A 93 3.35 0.26 10.39
CA ARG A 93 4.04 0.15 11.68
C ARG A 93 5.51 -0.14 11.47
N SER A 94 6.34 0.46 12.30
CA SER A 94 7.76 0.12 12.36
C SER A 94 7.97 -1.31 12.89
N PRO A 95 9.07 -1.97 12.51
CA PRO A 95 9.48 -3.22 13.12
C PRO A 95 9.60 -3.09 14.64
N PHE A 96 9.26 -4.14 15.37
CA PHE A 96 9.31 -4.14 16.84
C PHE A 96 9.88 -5.47 17.35
N LYS A 97 10.33 -5.45 18.61
CA LYS A 97 10.81 -6.64 19.33
C LYS A 97 9.95 -6.85 20.59
N GLY A 98 9.75 -8.11 20.95
CA GLY A 98 9.00 -8.50 22.14
C GLY A 98 7.50 -8.76 21.88
N PRO A 99 6.75 -9.14 22.93
CA PRO A 99 5.32 -9.40 22.84
C PRO A 99 4.55 -8.12 22.53
N ARG A 100 3.58 -8.22 21.65
CA ARG A 100 2.70 -7.12 21.27
C ARG A 100 1.32 -7.65 20.90
N LYS A 101 0.29 -6.91 21.32
CA LYS A 101 -1.09 -7.16 20.91
C LYS A 101 -1.68 -5.85 20.36
N VAL A 102 -2.14 -5.90 19.12
CA VAL A 102 -2.88 -4.82 18.48
C VAL A 102 -4.26 -5.36 18.13
N ILE A 103 -5.29 -4.61 18.45
CA ILE A 103 -6.67 -4.93 18.11
C ILE A 103 -7.09 -3.93 17.03
N VAL A 104 -7.66 -4.45 15.95
CA VAL A 104 -8.14 -3.63 14.83
C VAL A 104 -9.64 -3.85 14.69
N ALA A 105 -10.38 -2.76 14.52
CA ALA A 105 -11.77 -2.76 14.11
C ALA A 105 -11.92 -1.87 12.88
N MET A 106 -12.73 -2.30 11.93
CA MET A 106 -13.04 -1.53 10.71
C MET A 106 -14.55 -1.33 10.64
N ALA A 107 -14.96 -0.13 10.25
CA ALA A 107 -16.36 0.23 10.08
C ALA A 107 -16.53 1.00 8.76
N GLU A 108 -17.76 1.12 8.30
CA GLU A 108 -18.15 1.89 7.11
C GLU A 108 -17.33 1.55 5.85
N PRO A 109 -17.35 0.29 5.38
CA PRO A 109 -16.56 -0.11 4.23
C PRO A 109 -16.96 0.67 2.97
N HIS A 110 -15.97 1.19 2.24
CA HIS A 110 -16.17 1.84 0.96
C HIS A 110 -16.15 0.84 -0.20
N GLY A 111 -16.97 1.08 -1.21
CA GLY A 111 -17.07 0.29 -2.43
C GLY A 111 -18.18 -0.76 -2.44
N ASN A 112 -18.36 -1.42 -3.57
CA ASN A 112 -19.27 -2.55 -3.69
C ASN A 112 -18.65 -3.77 -3.00
N LEU A 113 -18.98 -3.96 -1.74
CA LEU A 113 -18.85 -5.29 -1.15
C LEU A 113 -19.80 -6.19 -1.91
N GLY A 114 -19.28 -6.92 -2.89
CA GLY A 114 -20.03 -7.98 -3.55
C GLY A 114 -20.70 -8.81 -2.45
N ARG A 115 -21.99 -9.05 -2.58
CA ARG A 115 -22.70 -9.97 -1.68
C ARG A 115 -22.00 -11.32 -1.81
N PHE A 116 -21.27 -11.71 -0.76
CA PHE A 116 -20.78 -13.07 -0.59
C PHE A 116 -21.95 -14.03 -0.43
#